data_9f4e34eaee018f2130178a00c3dc862d
#
_entry.id   9f4e34eaee018f2130178a00c3dc862d
#
_cell.length_a   1.000
_cell.length_b   1.000
_cell.length_c   1.000
_cell.angle_alpha   90.00
_cell.angle_beta   90.00
_cell.angle_gamma   90.00
#
_symmetry.space_group_name_H-M   'P 1'
#
loop_
_entity.id
_entity.type
_entity.pdbx_description
1 polymer ?
#
loop_
_entity_poly.entity_id
_entity_poly.type
_entity_poly.pdbx_seq_one_letter_code
_entity_poly.pdbx_strand_id
1 'polypeptide(L)'
;MTTKIYIDQGHNPRNPNAGAEGNGLREQDITYDIGLRTAARLRARGLEVRLSRPTSSTQLGTSNASSLSARVNDANSWGADYFISLHTNAAANTAASGSEAYVYRNIGIAASLARNILYQLNISTGLRNRGVFSRPTLYVLKKTQMPAALIELGFITNPSDAALMSGRPELFAAGVANGVLAELGLL
;
A
#
# COMPACT_ATOMS: atom_id res chain seq x y z
N MET A 1 3.84 -22.72 9.92
CA MET A 1 4.41 -22.03 8.73
C MET A 1 4.46 -20.55 9.04
N THR A 2 5.48 -19.84 8.57
CA THR A 2 5.59 -18.39 8.76
C THR A 2 4.66 -17.68 7.81
N THR A 3 3.89 -16.69 8.28
CA THR A 3 2.97 -15.92 7.43
C THR A 3 3.74 -15.07 6.41
N LYS A 4 3.31 -15.14 5.15
CA LYS A 4 3.91 -14.46 4.00
C LYS A 4 3.13 -13.21 3.61
N ILE A 5 3.75 -12.06 3.71
CA ILE A 5 3.15 -10.76 3.37
C ILE A 5 3.79 -10.22 2.09
N TYR A 6 2.98 -9.95 1.08
CA TYR A 6 3.44 -9.26 -0.12
C TYR A 6 3.12 -7.76 -0.01
N ILE A 7 4.16 -6.93 0.00
CA ILE A 7 4.04 -5.47 -0.04
C ILE A 7 4.25 -5.02 -1.47
N ASP A 8 3.19 -4.58 -2.09
CA ASP A 8 3.21 -3.99 -3.42
C ASP A 8 3.41 -2.47 -3.30
N GLN A 9 4.59 -2.01 -3.68
CA GLN A 9 4.92 -0.60 -3.77
C GLN A 9 4.36 -0.07 -5.09
N GLY A 10 3.23 0.63 -5.04
CA GLY A 10 2.52 1.12 -6.21
C GLY A 10 3.42 1.85 -7.20
N HIS A 11 3.08 1.71 -8.46
CA HIS A 11 3.78 2.32 -9.59
C HIS A 11 5.21 1.85 -9.87
N ASN A 12 5.73 2.29 -11.00
CA ASN A 12 7.11 2.09 -11.43
C ASN A 12 7.91 3.38 -11.22
N PRO A 13 9.25 3.32 -11.11
CA PRO A 13 10.07 4.52 -10.99
C PRO A 13 9.94 5.46 -12.20
N ARG A 14 9.57 4.92 -13.36
CA ARG A 14 9.35 5.64 -14.62
C ARG A 14 8.18 5.04 -15.40
N ASN A 15 7.68 5.75 -16.41
CA ASN A 15 6.72 5.18 -17.34
C ASN A 15 7.28 3.94 -18.08
N PRO A 16 6.44 2.96 -18.40
CA PRO A 16 5.00 2.94 -18.14
C PRO A 16 4.68 2.70 -16.66
N ASN A 17 3.52 3.19 -16.23
CA ASN A 17 2.98 3.05 -14.88
C ASN A 17 3.70 3.88 -13.81
N ALA A 18 4.15 5.09 -14.13
CA ALA A 18 4.49 6.10 -13.13
C ALA A 18 3.23 6.58 -12.41
N GLY A 19 3.37 6.99 -11.14
CA GLY A 19 2.27 7.44 -10.30
C GLY A 19 1.94 8.93 -10.44
N ALA A 20 1.06 9.40 -9.55
CA ALA A 20 0.71 10.80 -9.46
C ALA A 20 1.88 11.64 -8.96
N GLU A 21 1.85 12.94 -9.30
CA GLU A 21 2.81 13.93 -8.80
C GLU A 21 2.06 15.10 -8.15
N GLY A 22 2.59 15.61 -7.05
CA GLY A 22 2.02 16.75 -6.34
C GLY A 22 2.99 17.27 -5.26
N ASN A 23 2.95 18.57 -5.01
CA ASN A 23 3.78 19.22 -4.00
C ASN A 23 5.30 18.93 -4.13
N GLY A 24 5.80 18.75 -5.36
CA GLY A 24 7.18 18.40 -5.64
C GLY A 24 7.55 16.93 -5.34
N LEU A 25 6.57 16.08 -5.06
CA LEU A 25 6.74 14.66 -4.74
C LEU A 25 6.19 13.78 -5.85
N ARG A 26 6.69 12.54 -5.93
CA ARG A 26 6.23 11.51 -6.84
C ARG A 26 5.71 10.32 -6.04
N GLU A 27 4.53 9.84 -6.35
CA GLU A 27 3.88 8.73 -5.66
C GLU A 27 4.78 7.48 -5.58
N GLN A 28 5.43 7.12 -6.68
CA GLN A 28 6.29 5.94 -6.75
C GLN A 28 7.49 5.99 -5.81
N ASP A 29 7.95 7.16 -5.41
CA ASP A 29 9.05 7.31 -4.47
C ASP A 29 8.56 7.19 -3.02
N ILE A 30 7.38 7.76 -2.72
CA ILE A 30 6.71 7.64 -1.42
C ILE A 30 6.36 6.18 -1.14
N THR A 31 5.70 5.51 -2.09
CA THR A 31 5.27 4.11 -1.92
C THR A 31 6.45 3.17 -1.79
N TYR A 32 7.56 3.45 -2.48
CA TYR A 32 8.80 2.70 -2.36
C TYR A 32 9.40 2.81 -0.94
N ASP A 33 9.61 4.03 -0.44
CA ASP A 33 10.23 4.25 0.88
C ASP A 33 9.34 3.68 2.01
N ILE A 34 8.05 4.00 2.01
CA ILE A 34 7.12 3.49 3.03
C ILE A 34 7.03 1.96 2.96
N GLY A 35 7.02 1.37 1.76
CA GLY A 35 7.01 -0.07 1.56
C GLY A 35 8.24 -0.76 2.13
N LEU A 36 9.45 -0.21 1.91
CA LEU A 36 10.68 -0.72 2.51
C LEU A 36 10.64 -0.72 4.04
N ARG A 37 10.22 0.41 4.63
CA ARG A 37 10.12 0.57 6.09
C ARG A 37 9.06 -0.35 6.69
N THR A 38 7.91 -0.53 6.01
CA THR A 38 6.87 -1.48 6.40
C THR A 38 7.41 -2.90 6.41
N ALA A 39 8.10 -3.31 5.34
CA ALA A 39 8.69 -4.64 5.25
C ALA A 39 9.73 -4.90 6.35
N ALA A 40 10.57 -3.92 6.67
CA ALA A 40 11.56 -4.04 7.74
C ALA A 40 10.88 -4.27 9.11
N ARG A 41 9.79 -3.52 9.40
CA ARG A 41 9.01 -3.69 10.65
C ARG A 41 8.34 -5.06 10.75
N LEU A 42 7.75 -5.56 9.68
CA LEU A 42 7.10 -6.87 9.66
C LEU A 42 8.11 -8.01 9.79
N ARG A 43 9.26 -7.92 9.10
CA ARG A 43 10.36 -8.89 9.24
C ARG A 43 10.92 -8.94 10.67
N ALA A 44 11.04 -7.80 11.34
CA ALA A 44 11.46 -7.73 12.73
C ALA A 44 10.47 -8.43 13.70
N ARG A 45 9.24 -8.70 13.26
CA ARG A 45 8.21 -9.46 13.99
C ARG A 45 8.13 -10.93 13.53
N GLY A 46 9.11 -11.40 12.77
CA GLY A 46 9.23 -12.79 12.34
C GLY A 46 8.38 -13.17 11.13
N LEU A 47 7.81 -12.21 10.39
CA LEU A 47 7.04 -12.47 9.18
C LEU A 47 7.95 -12.58 7.95
N GLU A 48 7.58 -13.42 6.98
CA GLU A 48 8.21 -13.41 5.66
C GLU A 48 7.61 -12.27 4.83
N VAL A 49 8.46 -11.41 4.27
CA VAL A 49 7.98 -10.27 3.47
C VAL A 49 8.68 -10.21 2.13
N ARG A 50 7.90 -10.16 1.04
CA ARG A 50 8.38 -9.88 -0.31
C ARG A 50 7.88 -8.51 -0.77
N LEU A 51 8.75 -7.81 -1.48
CA LEU A 51 8.48 -6.49 -2.06
C LEU A 51 8.31 -6.62 -3.57
N SER A 52 7.33 -5.94 -4.16
CA SER A 52 7.20 -5.88 -5.63
C SER A 52 8.39 -5.17 -6.28
N ARG A 53 8.97 -4.19 -5.60
CA ARG A 53 10.14 -3.42 -6.05
C ARG A 53 11.25 -3.53 -5.02
N PRO A 54 12.16 -4.53 -5.13
CA PRO A 54 13.25 -4.71 -4.17
C PRO A 54 14.30 -3.58 -4.22
N THR A 55 14.41 -2.86 -5.35
CA THR A 55 15.28 -1.69 -5.51
C THR A 55 14.52 -0.48 -6.05
N SER A 56 15.03 0.72 -5.81
CA SER A 56 14.43 1.97 -6.33
C SER A 56 14.35 2.02 -7.86
N SER A 57 15.22 1.31 -8.55
CA SER A 57 15.28 1.22 -10.01
C SER A 57 14.46 0.07 -10.61
N THR A 58 13.85 -0.79 -9.78
CA THR A 58 13.06 -1.93 -10.27
C THR A 58 11.89 -1.45 -11.12
N GLN A 59 11.93 -1.79 -12.41
CA GLN A 59 10.90 -1.51 -13.41
C GLN A 59 10.14 -2.79 -13.73
N LEU A 60 8.83 -2.80 -13.53
CA LEU A 60 7.98 -3.97 -13.76
C LEU A 60 7.21 -3.82 -15.05
N GLY A 61 7.40 -4.79 -15.95
CA GLY A 61 6.70 -4.81 -17.24
C GLY A 61 7.12 -3.69 -18.20
N THR A 62 6.51 -3.71 -19.39
CA THR A 62 6.75 -2.76 -20.50
C THR A 62 5.49 -1.99 -20.90
N SER A 63 4.40 -2.19 -20.17
CA SER A 63 3.11 -1.48 -20.28
C SER A 63 2.44 -1.41 -18.91
N ASN A 64 1.41 -0.58 -18.76
CA ASN A 64 0.62 -0.55 -17.52
C ASN A 64 0.04 -1.93 -17.20
N ALA A 65 -0.52 -2.61 -18.19
CA ALA A 65 -1.10 -3.94 -18.01
C ALA A 65 -0.05 -4.98 -17.57
N SER A 66 1.11 -5.01 -18.23
CA SER A 66 2.18 -5.97 -17.86
C SER A 66 2.83 -5.63 -16.52
N SER A 67 2.90 -4.36 -16.13
CA SER A 67 3.35 -3.96 -14.80
C SER A 67 2.43 -4.48 -13.70
N LEU A 68 1.11 -4.30 -13.85
CA LEU A 68 0.12 -4.83 -12.90
C LEU A 68 0.14 -6.35 -12.86
N SER A 69 0.23 -7.00 -14.02
CA SER A 69 0.31 -8.46 -14.13
C SER A 69 1.56 -9.03 -13.45
N ALA A 70 2.72 -8.38 -13.60
CA ALA A 70 3.96 -8.81 -12.95
C ALA A 70 3.83 -8.85 -11.42
N ARG A 71 3.22 -7.83 -10.81
CA ARG A 71 2.98 -7.74 -9.36
C ARG A 71 2.10 -8.87 -8.85
N VAL A 72 0.97 -9.08 -9.54
CA VAL A 72 0.00 -10.12 -9.19
C VAL A 72 0.60 -11.52 -9.35
N ASN A 73 1.28 -11.77 -10.48
CA ASN A 73 1.87 -13.07 -10.76
C ASN A 73 2.99 -13.42 -9.77
N ASP A 74 3.82 -12.44 -9.38
CA ASP A 74 4.87 -12.66 -8.37
C ASP A 74 4.25 -12.98 -7.00
N ALA A 75 3.25 -12.25 -6.56
CA ALA A 75 2.56 -12.52 -5.30
C ALA A 75 1.89 -13.89 -5.27
N ASN A 76 1.14 -14.23 -6.33
CA ASN A 76 0.45 -15.52 -6.46
C ASN A 76 1.43 -16.70 -6.51
N SER A 77 2.50 -16.59 -7.32
CA SER A 77 3.52 -17.64 -7.48
C SER A 77 4.35 -17.85 -6.20
N TRP A 78 4.57 -16.79 -5.43
CA TRP A 78 5.24 -16.90 -4.14
C TRP A 78 4.36 -17.52 -3.06
N GLY A 79 3.05 -17.58 -3.28
CA GLY A 79 2.08 -18.07 -2.31
C GLY A 79 1.97 -17.14 -1.11
N ALA A 80 1.79 -15.84 -1.36
CA ALA A 80 1.56 -14.86 -0.31
C ALA A 80 0.24 -15.17 0.43
N ASP A 81 0.22 -14.98 1.75
CA ASP A 81 -0.98 -15.11 2.57
C ASP A 81 -1.81 -13.81 2.56
N TYR A 82 -1.14 -12.66 2.40
CA TYR A 82 -1.75 -11.33 2.30
C TYR A 82 -1.04 -10.48 1.25
N PHE A 83 -1.82 -9.64 0.54
CA PHE A 83 -1.32 -8.67 -0.44
C PHE A 83 -1.72 -7.26 -0.02
N ILE A 84 -0.74 -6.38 0.18
CA ILE A 84 -0.95 -4.97 0.55
C ILE A 84 -0.31 -4.09 -0.51
N SER A 85 -1.13 -3.38 -1.30
CA SER A 85 -0.68 -2.41 -2.29
C SER A 85 -0.70 -1.01 -1.68
N LEU A 86 0.42 -0.30 -1.75
CA LEU A 86 0.57 1.04 -1.21
C LEU A 86 0.51 2.07 -2.33
N HIS A 87 -0.32 3.10 -2.13
CA HIS A 87 -0.58 4.19 -3.08
C HIS A 87 -0.72 5.53 -2.35
N THR A 88 -0.73 6.62 -3.11
CA THR A 88 -1.15 7.93 -2.65
C THR A 88 -2.28 8.45 -3.52
N ASN A 89 -3.32 8.97 -2.90
CA ASN A 89 -4.46 9.54 -3.60
C ASN A 89 -4.10 10.90 -4.22
N ALA A 90 -4.85 11.28 -5.26
CA ALA A 90 -4.75 12.59 -5.89
C ALA A 90 -6.15 13.12 -6.21
N ALA A 91 -6.39 14.40 -5.96
CA ALA A 91 -7.66 15.06 -6.26
C ALA A 91 -7.43 16.48 -6.78
N ALA A 92 -8.35 16.95 -7.64
CA ALA A 92 -8.34 18.34 -8.11
C ALA A 92 -8.58 19.32 -6.93
N ASN A 93 -9.42 18.91 -5.96
CA ASN A 93 -9.57 19.67 -4.73
C ASN A 93 -8.42 19.33 -3.77
N THR A 94 -7.47 20.24 -3.63
CA THR A 94 -6.30 20.09 -2.76
C THR A 94 -6.63 20.10 -1.26
N ALA A 95 -7.87 20.43 -0.85
CA ALA A 95 -8.33 20.29 0.52
C ALA A 95 -8.70 18.83 0.88
N ALA A 96 -8.82 17.93 -0.12
CA ALA A 96 -9.03 16.50 0.15
C ALA A 96 -7.83 15.92 0.91
N SER A 97 -8.08 15.25 2.04
CA SER A 97 -7.05 14.75 2.96
C SER A 97 -7.52 13.46 3.63
N GLY A 98 -6.56 12.68 4.13
CA GLY A 98 -6.81 11.46 4.90
C GLY A 98 -6.50 10.17 4.13
N SER A 99 -6.51 9.05 4.85
CA SER A 99 -6.22 7.72 4.30
C SER A 99 -7.53 6.97 4.00
N GLU A 100 -7.55 6.19 2.92
CA GLU A 100 -8.67 5.30 2.56
C GLU A 100 -8.14 3.97 2.03
N ALA A 101 -9.00 2.97 1.95
CA ALA A 101 -8.59 1.67 1.43
C ALA A 101 -9.61 1.09 0.46
N TYR A 102 -9.10 0.33 -0.49
CA TYR A 102 -9.90 -0.40 -1.47
C TYR A 102 -9.69 -1.90 -1.33
N VAL A 103 -10.78 -2.63 -1.44
CA VAL A 103 -10.83 -4.09 -1.46
C VAL A 103 -11.72 -4.56 -2.62
N TYR A 104 -11.56 -5.81 -3.06
CA TYR A 104 -12.42 -6.36 -4.10
C TYR A 104 -13.89 -6.37 -3.67
N ARG A 105 -14.17 -6.86 -2.44
CA ARG A 105 -15.47 -6.80 -1.76
C ARG A 105 -15.25 -6.37 -0.32
N ASN A 106 -16.06 -5.45 0.19
CA ASN A 106 -15.92 -4.94 1.56
C ASN A 106 -16.51 -5.90 2.60
N ILE A 107 -16.08 -7.15 2.56
CA ILE A 107 -16.44 -8.24 3.48
C ILE A 107 -15.23 -9.15 3.74
N GLY A 108 -15.27 -9.93 4.80
CA GLY A 108 -14.27 -10.96 5.12
C GLY A 108 -12.89 -10.40 5.48
N ILE A 109 -11.87 -11.25 5.33
CA ILE A 109 -10.50 -11.00 5.78
C ILE A 109 -9.87 -9.76 5.12
N ALA A 110 -10.06 -9.58 3.82
CA ALA A 110 -9.51 -8.41 3.12
C ALA A 110 -10.05 -7.08 3.68
N ALA A 111 -11.35 -7.04 4.00
CA ALA A 111 -11.96 -5.87 4.58
C ALA A 111 -11.56 -5.65 6.05
N SER A 112 -11.34 -6.73 6.81
CA SER A 112 -10.81 -6.69 8.18
C SER A 112 -9.39 -6.11 8.17
N LEU A 113 -8.49 -6.68 7.35
CA LEU A 113 -7.14 -6.18 7.14
C LEU A 113 -7.12 -4.69 6.79
N ALA A 114 -7.93 -4.26 5.83
CA ALA A 114 -8.01 -2.87 5.41
C ALA A 114 -8.47 -1.94 6.56
N ARG A 115 -9.46 -2.35 7.35
CA ARG A 115 -9.93 -1.59 8.53
C ARG A 115 -8.84 -1.48 9.60
N ASN A 116 -8.15 -2.57 9.90
CA ASN A 116 -7.07 -2.59 10.87
C ASN A 116 -5.92 -1.67 10.43
N ILE A 117 -5.53 -1.70 9.15
CA ILE A 117 -4.50 -0.79 8.61
C ILE A 117 -4.94 0.66 8.72
N LEU A 118 -6.16 1.01 8.30
CA LEU A 118 -6.64 2.40 8.38
C LEU A 118 -6.77 2.91 9.81
N TYR A 119 -7.18 2.05 10.74
CA TYR A 119 -7.26 2.40 12.16
C TYR A 119 -5.86 2.73 12.72
N GLN A 120 -4.87 1.91 12.42
CA GLN A 120 -3.50 2.12 12.88
C GLN A 120 -2.81 3.29 12.17
N LEU A 121 -3.13 3.55 10.90
CA LEU A 121 -2.69 4.76 10.19
C LEU A 121 -3.24 6.03 10.84
N ASN A 122 -4.52 6.04 11.20
CA ASN A 122 -5.12 7.19 11.92
C ASN A 122 -4.42 7.43 13.26
N ILE A 123 -4.13 6.38 14.04
CA ILE A 123 -3.41 6.49 15.32
C ILE A 123 -2.00 7.04 15.11
N SER A 124 -1.26 6.53 14.12
CA SER A 124 0.15 6.87 13.95
C SER A 124 0.39 8.21 13.26
N THR A 125 -0.49 8.59 12.32
CA THR A 125 -0.30 9.80 11.49
C THR A 125 -1.21 10.97 11.90
N GLY A 126 -2.31 10.70 12.60
CA GLY A 126 -3.37 11.67 12.85
C GLY A 126 -4.26 11.97 11.63
N LEU A 127 -3.96 11.38 10.47
CA LEU A 127 -4.78 11.58 9.27
C LEU A 127 -6.15 10.93 9.43
N ARG A 128 -7.16 11.62 8.90
CA ARG A 128 -8.54 11.12 8.91
C ARG A 128 -8.64 9.75 8.24
N ASN A 129 -9.26 8.80 8.93
CA ASN A 129 -9.69 7.54 8.32
C ASN A 129 -10.97 7.80 7.50
N ARG A 130 -10.89 7.67 6.18
CA ARG A 130 -11.98 7.91 5.23
C ARG A 130 -12.83 6.68 5.00
N GLY A 131 -12.36 5.49 5.40
CA GLY A 131 -13.08 4.22 5.30
C GLY A 131 -12.57 3.27 4.23
N VAL A 132 -13.22 2.11 4.19
CA VAL A 132 -12.93 1.00 3.24
C VAL A 132 -14.02 0.93 2.19
N PHE A 133 -13.64 0.85 0.91
CA PHE A 133 -14.55 0.84 -0.23
C PHE A 133 -14.33 -0.38 -1.13
N SER A 134 -15.38 -0.85 -1.77
CA SER A 134 -15.26 -1.90 -2.82
C SER A 134 -14.81 -1.29 -4.14
N ARG A 135 -13.77 -1.88 -4.75
CA ARG A 135 -13.25 -1.52 -6.07
C ARG A 135 -12.91 -2.77 -6.89
N PRO A 136 -13.93 -3.51 -7.35
CA PRO A 136 -13.73 -4.81 -8.02
C PRO A 136 -13.09 -4.69 -9.41
N THR A 137 -12.93 -3.49 -9.93
CA THR A 137 -12.28 -3.23 -11.22
C THR A 137 -10.76 -3.06 -11.11
N LEU A 138 -10.21 -2.82 -9.90
CA LEU A 138 -8.77 -2.72 -9.71
C LEU A 138 -8.09 -4.07 -9.94
N TYR A 139 -7.17 -4.10 -10.91
CA TYR A 139 -6.55 -5.34 -11.39
C TYR A 139 -5.88 -6.15 -10.27
N VAL A 140 -5.10 -5.48 -9.41
CA VAL A 140 -4.38 -6.13 -8.31
C VAL A 140 -5.33 -6.73 -7.27
N LEU A 141 -6.51 -6.14 -7.04
CA LEU A 141 -7.52 -6.67 -6.14
C LEU A 141 -8.33 -7.80 -6.76
N LYS A 142 -8.50 -7.77 -8.09
CA LYS A 142 -9.29 -8.76 -8.85
C LYS A 142 -8.52 -10.05 -9.11
N LYS A 143 -7.19 -9.96 -9.29
CA LYS A 143 -6.39 -11.07 -9.84
C LYS A 143 -5.48 -11.74 -8.81
N THR A 144 -5.30 -11.15 -7.63
CA THR A 144 -4.64 -11.81 -6.48
C THR A 144 -5.53 -12.92 -5.92
N GLN A 145 -4.91 -14.01 -5.46
CA GLN A 145 -5.60 -15.21 -4.96
C GLN A 145 -5.77 -15.21 -3.43
N MET A 146 -5.07 -14.31 -2.74
CA MET A 146 -5.12 -14.12 -1.29
C MET A 146 -5.93 -12.89 -0.91
N PRO A 147 -6.30 -12.68 0.36
CA PRO A 147 -6.84 -11.42 0.86
C PRO A 147 -5.96 -10.24 0.46
N ALA A 148 -6.54 -9.27 -0.24
CA ALA A 148 -5.83 -8.13 -0.82
C ALA A 148 -6.49 -6.80 -0.46
N ALA A 149 -5.66 -5.82 -0.07
CA ALA A 149 -6.08 -4.44 0.16
C ALA A 149 -5.14 -3.47 -0.55
N LEU A 150 -5.70 -2.42 -1.16
CA LEU A 150 -4.97 -1.28 -1.67
C LEU A 150 -5.19 -0.11 -0.70
N ILE A 151 -4.11 0.49 -0.25
CA ILE A 151 -4.12 1.54 0.77
C ILE A 151 -3.67 2.85 0.14
N GLU A 152 -4.55 3.83 0.14
CA GLU A 152 -4.24 5.22 -0.15
C GLU A 152 -3.76 5.88 1.14
N LEU A 153 -2.47 6.10 1.26
CA LEU A 153 -1.80 6.57 2.47
C LEU A 153 -2.21 7.99 2.87
N GLY A 154 -2.46 8.84 1.88
CA GLY A 154 -2.87 10.23 1.99
C GLY A 154 -2.98 10.84 0.60
N PHE A 155 -3.34 12.11 0.50
CA PHE A 155 -3.44 12.81 -0.79
C PHE A 155 -2.12 13.52 -1.13
N ILE A 156 -1.44 13.09 -2.20
CA ILE A 156 -0.21 13.73 -2.66
C ILE A 156 -0.45 15.18 -3.12
N THR A 157 -1.69 15.50 -3.51
CA THR A 157 -2.11 16.84 -3.90
C THR A 157 -2.46 17.76 -2.72
N ASN A 158 -2.62 17.20 -1.50
CA ASN A 158 -2.82 17.98 -0.28
C ASN A 158 -1.45 18.35 0.34
N PRO A 159 -1.14 19.63 0.57
CA PRO A 159 0.17 20.03 1.07
C PRO A 159 0.53 19.44 2.44
N SER A 160 -0.44 19.31 3.35
CA SER A 160 -0.21 18.74 4.69
C SER A 160 0.03 17.24 4.65
N ASP A 161 -0.78 16.49 3.89
CA ASP A 161 -0.59 15.04 3.72
C ASP A 161 0.75 14.76 3.04
N ALA A 162 1.08 15.50 1.98
CA ALA A 162 2.33 15.38 1.24
C ALA A 162 3.56 15.66 2.12
N ALA A 163 3.53 16.75 2.90
CA ALA A 163 4.59 17.08 3.85
C ALA A 163 4.75 16.00 4.93
N LEU A 164 3.64 15.43 5.41
CA LEU A 164 3.67 14.35 6.40
C LEU A 164 4.25 13.07 5.81
N MET A 165 3.82 12.66 4.60
CA MET A 165 4.31 11.45 3.93
C MET A 165 5.81 11.53 3.62
N SER A 166 6.31 12.68 3.20
CA SER A 166 7.73 12.87 2.88
C SER A 166 8.60 13.10 4.11
N GLY A 167 8.10 13.86 5.10
CA GLY A 167 8.86 14.22 6.31
C GLY A 167 8.83 13.17 7.43
N ARG A 168 7.79 12.35 7.48
CA ARG A 168 7.57 11.35 8.55
C ARG A 168 7.10 9.99 7.99
N PRO A 169 7.77 9.41 6.98
CA PRO A 169 7.38 8.14 6.36
C PRO A 169 7.34 6.96 7.35
N GLU A 170 8.11 7.04 8.45
CA GLU A 170 8.12 6.03 9.51
C GLU A 170 6.77 5.89 10.24
N LEU A 171 5.95 6.96 10.29
CA LEU A 171 4.61 6.91 10.90
C LEU A 171 3.65 6.08 10.03
N PHE A 172 3.72 6.27 8.73
CA PHE A 172 2.93 5.49 7.77
C PHE A 172 3.33 4.02 7.78
N ALA A 173 4.63 3.75 7.76
CA ALA A 173 5.15 2.39 7.84
C ALA A 173 4.75 1.70 9.15
N ALA A 174 4.75 2.43 10.26
CA ALA A 174 4.27 1.91 11.55
C ALA A 174 2.76 1.60 11.49
N GLY A 175 1.95 2.51 10.97
CA GLY A 175 0.51 2.31 10.84
C GLY A 175 0.16 1.09 9.99
N VAL A 176 0.78 0.95 8.81
CA VAL A 176 0.56 -0.21 7.94
C VAL A 176 1.01 -1.50 8.62
N ALA A 177 2.23 -1.54 9.18
CA ALA A 177 2.75 -2.74 9.84
C ALA A 177 1.91 -3.14 11.05
N ASN A 178 1.54 -2.19 11.92
CA ASN A 178 0.69 -2.45 13.07
C ASN A 178 -0.71 -2.94 12.67
N GLY A 179 -1.27 -2.42 11.57
CA GLY A 179 -2.54 -2.90 11.04
C GLY A 179 -2.48 -4.36 10.57
N VAL A 180 -1.39 -4.75 9.91
CA VAL A 180 -1.14 -6.16 9.55
C VAL A 180 -0.98 -7.02 10.81
N LEU A 181 -0.20 -6.56 11.80
CA LEU A 181 0.00 -7.30 13.05
C LEU A 181 -1.31 -7.43 13.84
N ALA A 182 -2.16 -6.41 13.85
CA ALA A 182 -3.50 -6.47 14.47
C ALA A 182 -4.39 -7.52 13.80
N GLU A 183 -4.38 -7.60 12.45
CA GLU A 183 -5.13 -8.63 11.71
C GLU A 183 -4.66 -10.04 12.06
N LEU A 184 -3.37 -10.21 12.33
CA LEU A 184 -2.76 -11.50 12.71
C LEU A 184 -2.84 -11.82 14.22
N GLY A 185 -3.37 -10.90 15.05
CA GLY A 185 -3.37 -11.06 16.52
C GLY A 185 -1.98 -10.97 17.14
N LEU A 186 -1.05 -10.23 16.51
CA LEU A 186 0.36 -10.10 16.94
C LEU A 186 0.72 -8.68 17.42
N LEU A 187 -0.26 -7.78 17.49
CA LEU A 187 -0.05 -6.40 17.94
C LEU A 187 -0.02 -6.32 19.48
#